data_8d0da0797e3d5c7515d695dd7eab1cfa
#
_entry.id   8d0da0797e3d5c7515d695dd7eab1cfa
#
_cell.length_a   1.000
_cell.length_b   1.000
_cell.length_c   1.000
_cell.angle_alpha   90.00
_cell.angle_beta   90.00
_cell.angle_gamma   90.00
#
_symmetry.space_group_name_H-M   'P 1'
#
loop_
_entity.id
_entity.type
_entity.pdbx_description
1 polymer ?
#
loop_
_entity_poly.entity_id
_entity_poly.type
_entity_poly.pdbx_seq_one_letter_code
_entity_poly.pdbx_strand_id
1 'polypeptide(L)'
;MNLKSRIYEGAITHARTKPVKHNFSFPIYTFVIDLDELDLLDKEVRFFGYNRGSVFTLYDSDHLGSGDGSIKQKLKKWLIKFGHKEKYSTVKMITTLRVFKHTFNPVIFYYCLNSENNIVYHVAEVHNTF
;
A
#
# COMPACT_ATOMS: atom_id res chain seq x y z
N MET A 1 -17.45 9.39 -11.64
CA MET A 1 -16.11 8.77 -11.47
C MET A 1 -16.24 7.52 -10.62
N ASN A 2 -15.96 6.36 -11.21
CA ASN A 2 -16.06 5.06 -10.53
C ASN A 2 -14.68 4.58 -10.08
N LEU A 3 -14.21 5.10 -8.97
CA LEU A 3 -12.95 4.65 -8.39
C LEU A 3 -13.13 3.33 -7.64
N LYS A 4 -12.18 2.43 -7.80
CA LYS A 4 -12.11 1.17 -7.06
C LYS A 4 -11.31 1.32 -5.76
N SER A 5 -10.49 2.36 -5.69
CA SER A 5 -9.72 2.68 -4.49
C SER A 5 -10.62 3.17 -3.37
N ARG A 6 -10.29 2.86 -2.12
CA ARG A 6 -11.11 3.18 -0.95
C ARG A 6 -10.24 3.58 0.23
N ILE A 7 -10.83 4.33 1.14
CA ILE A 7 -10.25 4.63 2.45
C ILE A 7 -11.10 3.91 3.50
N TYR A 8 -10.42 3.20 4.37
CA TYR A 8 -11.06 2.51 5.50
C TYR A 8 -10.59 3.13 6.80
N GLU A 9 -11.54 3.43 7.67
CA GLU A 9 -11.26 3.83 9.04
C GLU A 9 -11.29 2.59 9.92
N GLY A 10 -10.30 2.47 10.78
CA GLY A 10 -10.19 1.34 11.68
C GLY A 10 -9.42 1.70 12.94
N ALA A 11 -9.07 0.69 13.70
CA ALA A 11 -8.26 0.87 14.89
C ALA A 11 -7.20 -0.22 14.97
N ILE A 12 -6.02 0.15 15.41
CA ILE A 12 -4.98 -0.81 15.78
C ILE A 12 -5.01 -0.95 17.29
N THR A 13 -5.17 -2.19 17.74
CA THR A 13 -5.08 -2.54 19.14
C THR A 13 -3.82 -3.37 19.34
N HIS A 14 -3.01 -2.95 20.30
CA HIS A 14 -1.80 -3.67 20.67
C HIS A 14 -1.92 -4.10 22.11
N ALA A 15 -1.78 -5.41 22.36
CA ALA A 15 -1.83 -5.99 23.69
C ALA A 15 -0.53 -6.72 23.97
N ARG A 16 0.08 -6.39 25.09
CA ARG A 16 1.30 -7.03 25.56
C ARG A 16 1.10 -7.56 26.97
N THR A 17 1.48 -8.82 27.20
CA THR A 17 1.36 -9.45 28.51
C THR A 17 2.67 -9.52 29.28
N LYS A 18 3.80 -9.47 28.57
CA LYS A 18 5.14 -9.57 29.19
C LYS A 18 6.07 -8.51 28.59
N PRO A 19 7.06 -7.97 29.34
CA PRO A 19 7.25 -8.15 30.79
C PRO A 19 6.24 -7.42 31.65
N VAL A 20 5.56 -6.41 31.09
CA VAL A 20 4.50 -5.65 31.75
C VAL A 20 3.26 -5.66 30.86
N LYS A 21 2.11 -5.94 31.49
CA LYS A 21 0.83 -5.89 30.77
C LYS A 21 0.58 -4.47 30.27
N HIS A 22 0.41 -4.32 28.96
CA HIS A 22 0.14 -3.03 28.34
C HIS A 22 -0.80 -3.20 27.16
N ASN A 23 -1.90 -2.49 27.19
CA ASN A 23 -2.89 -2.49 26.12
C ASN A 23 -3.12 -1.05 25.66
N PHE A 24 -3.09 -0.82 24.35
CA PHE A 24 -3.50 0.45 23.78
C PHE A 24 -4.18 0.24 22.44
N SER A 25 -5.04 1.17 22.10
CA SER A 25 -5.75 1.19 20.83
C SER A 25 -5.71 2.61 20.26
N PHE A 26 -5.49 2.74 18.96
CA PHE A 26 -5.54 4.04 18.31
C PHE A 26 -6.19 3.93 16.93
N PRO A 27 -6.88 4.99 16.49
CA PRO A 27 -7.52 4.99 15.17
C PRO A 27 -6.49 5.09 14.06
N ILE A 28 -6.77 4.44 12.95
CA ILE A 28 -5.97 4.57 11.74
C ILE A 28 -6.87 4.71 10.51
N TYR A 29 -6.30 5.32 9.48
CA TYR A 29 -6.88 5.31 8.14
C TYR A 29 -6.03 4.42 7.25
N THR A 30 -6.66 3.44 6.63
CA THR A 30 -6.01 2.52 5.71
C THR A 30 -6.55 2.76 4.31
N PHE A 31 -5.64 2.89 3.37
CA PHE A 31 -5.96 3.12 1.97
C PHE A 31 -5.84 1.82 1.21
N VAL A 32 -6.90 1.46 0.48
CA VAL A 32 -6.87 0.37 -0.48
C VAL A 32 -6.84 1.01 -1.86
N ILE A 33 -5.71 0.92 -2.52
CA ILE A 33 -5.46 1.63 -3.76
C ILE A 33 -5.28 0.63 -4.90
N ASP A 34 -6.10 0.79 -5.95
CA ASP A 34 -5.84 0.13 -7.23
C ASP A 34 -4.70 0.87 -7.91
N LEU A 35 -3.57 0.18 -8.14
CA LEU A 35 -2.37 0.81 -8.68
C LEU A 35 -2.54 1.33 -10.11
N ASP A 36 -3.58 0.89 -10.84
CA ASP A 36 -3.89 1.45 -12.15
C ASP A 36 -4.64 2.78 -12.06
N GLU A 37 -5.11 3.15 -10.87
CA GLU A 37 -5.85 4.40 -10.65
C GLU A 37 -4.99 5.56 -10.14
N LEU A 38 -3.68 5.37 -9.96
CA LEU A 38 -2.82 6.37 -9.30
C LEU A 38 -2.84 7.73 -10.00
N ASP A 39 -2.74 7.75 -11.33
CA ASP A 39 -2.78 9.01 -12.09
C ASP A 39 -4.15 9.68 -11.98
N LEU A 40 -5.21 8.89 -12.01
CA LEU A 40 -6.57 9.40 -11.86
C LEU A 40 -6.81 9.95 -10.45
N LEU A 41 -6.32 9.27 -9.43
CA LEU A 41 -6.40 9.73 -8.04
C LEU A 41 -5.65 11.06 -7.87
N ASP A 42 -4.46 11.17 -8.46
CA ASP A 42 -3.66 12.39 -8.41
C ASP A 42 -4.39 13.58 -9.04
N LYS A 43 -5.11 13.33 -10.12
CA LYS A 43 -5.84 14.36 -10.87
C LYS A 43 -7.16 14.75 -10.22
N GLU A 44 -7.91 13.78 -9.71
CA GLU A 44 -9.31 13.96 -9.34
C GLU A 44 -9.56 14.05 -7.83
N VAL A 45 -8.65 13.49 -7.01
CA VAL A 45 -8.85 13.45 -5.56
C VAL A 45 -8.10 14.60 -4.90
N ARG A 46 -8.87 15.48 -4.26
CA ARG A 46 -8.32 16.61 -3.53
C ARG A 46 -7.43 16.13 -2.39
N PHE A 47 -6.32 16.84 -2.18
CA PHE A 47 -5.32 16.56 -1.13
C PHE A 47 -4.52 15.25 -1.31
N PHE A 48 -4.73 14.52 -2.39
CA PHE A 48 -3.91 13.36 -2.74
C PHE A 48 -2.87 13.75 -3.79
N GLY A 49 -1.64 13.26 -3.64
CA GLY A 49 -0.57 13.44 -4.61
C GLY A 49 0.17 12.13 -4.88
N TYR A 50 0.45 11.88 -6.14
CA TYR A 50 1.24 10.75 -6.59
C TYR A 50 2.56 11.26 -7.16
N ASN A 51 3.66 10.87 -6.54
CA ASN A 51 5.02 11.33 -6.86
C ASN A 51 5.17 12.86 -6.80
N ARG A 52 4.35 13.52 -6.01
CA ARG A 52 4.42 14.95 -5.74
C ARG A 52 3.91 15.27 -4.35
N GLY A 53 4.28 16.43 -3.82
CA GLY A 53 3.82 16.85 -2.50
C GLY A 53 2.33 17.14 -2.44
N SER A 54 1.68 16.69 -1.38
CA SER A 54 0.29 16.99 -1.06
C SER A 54 0.05 16.66 0.42
N VAL A 55 -1.18 16.74 0.90
CA VAL A 55 -1.52 16.34 2.27
C VAL A 55 -1.30 14.85 2.46
N PHE A 56 -1.90 14.05 1.58
CA PHE A 56 -1.68 12.60 1.53
C PHE A 56 -0.88 12.28 0.28
N THR A 57 0.25 11.64 0.43
CA THR A 57 1.14 11.39 -0.70
C THR A 57 1.57 9.94 -0.79
N LEU A 58 1.67 9.47 -2.05
CA LEU A 58 2.24 8.19 -2.39
C LEU A 58 3.40 8.40 -3.35
N TYR A 59 4.57 7.92 -2.97
CA TYR A 59 5.74 7.95 -3.84
C TYR A 59 6.14 6.53 -4.24
N ASP A 60 6.38 6.31 -5.52
CA ASP A 60 6.89 5.02 -6.00
C ASP A 60 8.20 4.63 -5.29
N SER A 61 9.04 5.61 -4.98
CA SER A 61 10.33 5.40 -4.33
C SER A 61 10.22 4.88 -2.89
N ASP A 62 9.08 5.01 -2.25
CA ASP A 62 8.87 4.53 -0.88
C ASP A 62 8.58 3.03 -0.80
N HIS A 63 8.38 2.37 -1.93
CA HIS A 63 7.86 1.00 -1.96
C HIS A 63 8.72 0.10 -2.83
N LEU A 64 8.91 -1.15 -2.37
CA LEU A 64 9.58 -2.23 -3.10
C LEU A 64 11.01 -1.86 -3.54
N GLY A 65 11.71 -1.13 -2.68
CA GLY A 65 13.08 -0.71 -2.93
C GLY A 65 13.19 0.57 -3.73
N SER A 66 14.41 1.05 -3.86
CA SER A 66 14.75 2.32 -4.50
C SER A 66 14.92 2.25 -6.02
N GLY A 67 14.62 1.10 -6.64
CA GLY A 67 14.75 0.92 -8.08
C GLY A 67 13.82 1.82 -8.89
N ASP A 68 14.15 1.99 -10.16
CA ASP A 68 13.33 2.77 -11.08
C ASP A 68 12.05 2.02 -11.45
N GLY A 69 11.01 2.79 -11.73
CA GLY A 69 9.73 2.29 -12.19
C GLY A 69 8.61 2.49 -11.17
N SER A 70 7.39 2.24 -11.63
CA SER A 70 6.21 2.30 -10.79
C SER A 70 6.20 1.13 -9.80
N ILE A 71 5.37 1.26 -8.76
CA ILE A 71 5.19 0.18 -7.77
C ILE A 71 4.77 -1.11 -8.46
N LYS A 72 3.83 -1.04 -9.40
CA LYS A 72 3.34 -2.22 -10.14
C LYS A 72 4.45 -2.89 -10.95
N GLN A 73 5.31 -2.09 -11.59
CA GLN A 73 6.46 -2.60 -12.34
C GLN A 73 7.49 -3.26 -11.42
N LYS A 74 7.79 -2.64 -10.30
CA LYS A 74 8.71 -3.20 -9.30
C LYS A 74 8.20 -4.51 -8.72
N LEU A 75 6.90 -4.57 -8.41
CA LEU A 75 6.27 -5.80 -7.92
C LEU A 75 6.39 -6.94 -8.94
N LYS A 76 6.14 -6.64 -10.20
CA LYS A 76 6.27 -7.63 -11.29
C LYS A 76 7.68 -8.18 -11.37
N LYS A 77 8.70 -7.32 -11.28
CA LYS A 77 10.10 -7.76 -11.28
C LYS A 77 10.41 -8.70 -10.12
N TRP A 78 9.92 -8.37 -8.91
CA TRP A 78 10.10 -9.20 -7.73
C TRP A 78 9.44 -10.58 -7.91
N LEU A 79 8.21 -10.62 -8.39
CA LEU A 79 7.48 -11.86 -8.59
C LEU A 79 8.20 -12.76 -9.62
N ILE A 80 8.66 -12.19 -10.72
CA ILE A 80 9.41 -12.93 -11.74
C ILE A 80 10.72 -13.47 -11.15
N LYS A 81 11.44 -12.64 -10.40
CA LYS A 81 12.72 -13.04 -9.77
C LYS A 81 12.56 -14.26 -8.87
N PHE A 82 11.44 -14.38 -8.17
CA PHE A 82 11.17 -15.50 -7.28
C PHE A 82 10.37 -16.64 -7.94
N GLY A 83 10.26 -16.63 -9.26
CA GLY A 83 9.68 -17.73 -10.02
C GLY A 83 8.17 -17.74 -10.11
N HIS A 84 7.51 -16.66 -9.75
CA HIS A 84 6.05 -16.55 -9.79
C HIS A 84 5.61 -16.08 -11.19
N LYS A 85 4.87 -16.93 -11.90
CA LYS A 85 4.55 -16.70 -13.32
C LYS A 85 3.05 -16.61 -13.62
N GLU A 86 2.18 -16.73 -12.63
CA GLU A 86 0.74 -16.64 -12.87
C GLU A 86 0.37 -15.22 -13.31
N LYS A 87 -0.59 -15.14 -14.23
CA LYS A 87 -1.04 -13.89 -14.79
C LYS A 87 -2.00 -13.17 -13.82
N TYR A 88 -1.81 -11.88 -13.67
CA TYR A 88 -2.73 -11.00 -12.97
C TYR A 88 -2.88 -9.70 -13.76
N SER A 89 -4.00 -9.03 -13.56
CA SER A 89 -4.28 -7.77 -14.26
C SER A 89 -4.34 -6.58 -13.31
N THR A 90 -4.81 -6.80 -12.09
CA THR A 90 -5.02 -5.75 -11.11
C THR A 90 -4.15 -5.98 -9.88
N VAL A 91 -3.57 -4.92 -9.36
CA VAL A 91 -2.88 -4.94 -8.07
C VAL A 91 -3.55 -3.94 -7.15
N LYS A 92 -4.03 -4.41 -6.00
CA LYS A 92 -4.54 -3.56 -4.92
C LYS A 92 -3.50 -3.49 -3.81
N MET A 93 -3.16 -2.28 -3.43
CA MET A 93 -2.18 -1.99 -2.39
C MET A 93 -2.92 -1.54 -1.13
N ILE A 94 -2.63 -2.18 -0.01
CA ILE A 94 -3.17 -1.77 1.28
C ILE A 94 -2.07 -1.12 2.07
N THR A 95 -2.21 0.16 2.35
CA THR A 95 -1.13 0.97 2.91
C THR A 95 -1.67 2.14 3.73
N THR A 96 -0.80 2.71 4.55
CA THR A 96 -0.96 4.08 5.03
C THR A 96 -0.16 5.00 4.12
N LEU A 97 -0.61 6.24 3.95
CA LEU A 97 0.07 7.21 3.09
C LEU A 97 0.91 8.17 3.94
N ARG A 98 1.87 8.84 3.31
CA ARG A 98 2.54 9.96 3.94
C ARG A 98 1.52 11.06 4.20
N VAL A 99 1.53 11.61 5.41
CA VAL A 99 0.74 12.78 5.78
C VAL A 99 1.74 13.90 6.04
N PHE A 100 1.71 14.95 5.23
CA PHE A 100 2.65 16.09 5.32
C PHE A 100 4.11 15.64 5.40
N LYS A 101 4.57 14.74 4.55
CA LYS A 101 5.94 14.19 4.52
C LYS A 101 6.27 13.15 5.59
N HIS A 102 5.39 12.93 6.57
CA HIS A 102 5.61 11.88 7.56
C HIS A 102 5.00 10.57 7.10
N THR A 103 5.74 9.49 7.26
CA THR A 103 5.25 8.16 6.95
C THR A 103 5.48 7.22 8.13
N PHE A 104 4.47 6.41 8.42
CA PHE A 104 4.59 5.27 9.31
C PHE A 104 3.90 4.10 8.64
N ASN A 105 4.68 3.21 8.08
CA ASN A 105 4.16 2.17 7.20
C ASN A 105 4.94 0.86 7.45
N PRO A 106 4.73 0.23 8.62
CA PRO A 106 5.52 -0.94 9.02
C PRO A 106 5.27 -2.14 8.12
N VAL A 107 4.09 -2.24 7.53
CA VAL A 107 3.77 -3.31 6.59
C VAL A 107 2.80 -2.80 5.52
N ILE A 108 3.06 -3.20 4.29
CA ILE A 108 2.20 -2.90 3.15
C ILE A 108 1.83 -4.22 2.50
N PHE A 109 0.56 -4.39 2.15
CA PHE A 109 0.09 -5.59 1.48
C PHE A 109 -0.26 -5.28 0.03
N TYR A 110 0.10 -6.19 -0.86
CA TYR A 110 -0.26 -6.14 -2.27
C TYR A 110 -1.07 -7.38 -2.61
N TYR A 111 -2.22 -7.19 -3.20
CA TYR A 111 -3.06 -8.28 -3.69
C TYR A 111 -3.10 -8.23 -5.21
N CYS A 112 -2.61 -9.28 -5.84
CA CYS A 112 -2.63 -9.42 -7.30
C CYS A 112 -3.86 -10.24 -7.69
N LEU A 113 -4.72 -9.66 -8.51
CA LEU A 113 -5.97 -10.29 -8.92
C LEU A 113 -5.95 -10.58 -10.42
N ASN A 114 -6.51 -11.74 -10.79
CA ASN A 114 -6.66 -12.10 -12.19
C ASN A 114 -7.92 -11.42 -12.80
N SER A 115 -8.21 -11.72 -14.06
CA SER A 115 -9.35 -11.15 -14.77
C SER A 115 -10.69 -11.53 -14.16
N GLU A 116 -10.75 -12.59 -13.36
CA GLU A 116 -11.96 -13.05 -12.66
C GLU A 116 -12.08 -12.49 -11.24
N ASN A 117 -11.21 -11.53 -10.88
CA ASN A 117 -11.10 -10.94 -9.54
C ASN A 117 -10.73 -11.93 -8.43
N ASN A 118 -10.07 -13.02 -8.79
CA ASN A 118 -9.51 -13.94 -7.81
C ASN A 118 -8.09 -13.50 -7.45
N ILE A 119 -7.74 -13.59 -6.16
CA ILE A 119 -6.39 -13.30 -5.69
C ILE A 119 -5.48 -14.46 -6.08
N VAL A 120 -4.47 -14.19 -6.90
CA VAL A 120 -3.46 -15.18 -7.29
C VAL A 120 -2.16 -15.02 -6.53
N TYR A 121 -1.84 -13.82 -6.08
CA TYR A 121 -0.71 -13.54 -5.19
C TYR A 121 -1.11 -12.53 -4.13
N HIS A 122 -0.57 -12.69 -2.94
CA HIS A 122 -0.51 -11.60 -1.98
C HIS A 122 0.93 -11.49 -1.46
N VAL A 123 1.38 -10.25 -1.32
CA VAL A 123 2.76 -9.93 -0.96
C VAL A 123 2.72 -8.97 0.21
N ALA A 124 3.55 -9.24 1.22
CA ALA A 124 3.73 -8.32 2.33
C ALA A 124 5.13 -7.69 2.23
N GLU A 125 5.16 -6.38 2.21
CA GLU A 125 6.39 -5.61 2.29
C GLU A 125 6.55 -5.10 3.71
N VAL A 126 7.61 -5.52 4.38
CA VAL A 126 7.86 -5.16 5.78
C VAL A 126 9.00 -4.15 5.84
N HIS A 127 8.73 -3.04 6.52
CA HIS A 127 9.72 -1.99 6.76
C HIS A 127 10.14 -2.01 8.21
N ASN A 128 11.44 -2.18 8.44
CA ASN A 128 11.99 -2.05 9.77
C ASN A 128 12.24 -0.57 10.09
N THR A 129 11.57 -0.09 11.12
CA THR A 129 11.72 1.29 11.58
C THR A 129 12.58 1.30 12.85
N PHE A 130 13.86 1.37 12.66
CA PHE A 130 14.79 1.53 13.79
C PHE A 130 15.42 2.91 13.76
#